data_23527faabbe9155217a65d465bf5918f
#
_entry.id   23527faabbe9155217a65d465bf5918f
#
_cell.length_a   1.000
_cell.length_b   1.000
_cell.length_c   1.000
_cell.angle_alpha   90.00
_cell.angle_beta   90.00
_cell.angle_gamma   90.00
#
_symmetry.space_group_name_H-M   'P 1'
#
loop_
_entity.id
_entity.type
_entity.pdbx_description
1 polymer ?
#
loop_
_entity_poly.entity_id
_entity_poly.type
_entity_poly.pdbx_seq_one_letter_code
_entity_poly.pdbx_strand_id
1 'polypeptide(L)'
;MLALQIVESVPRYLVAKALGRVRPAVYWNGWGLLQLRDVPEPRLPNAEWVRIGTRLSGICGSDIGVITLHASTTTSPLVSFPFTLGHEIVGEVTELGAAVEGFAIGQRVVVNPLLGCVARGFRDLCVECARGMPNRCLRFREGTIAPGMMIGFCRDTGGGWSPSFVAHRSQLVSVPDALSDEEAVLAEPFGVALHAVLRNRPSDDETVLVLGAGIIGLLTVAALRAVGCRARILVTARYPFQAEAAARLGADAVLRTRPGSLLYRELARLTGARVYRARFGRWLVQGGVDTVFDCVGSSRSVQDALAVTRAGGRVVLVGLAGDPHGVDWTPIWLREVEIRGSMAYADELLDGIRASSIHHAVRLMAERRVELGWLVTHRFALTEYREALETVTAKGSSGVIKAVFAFVR
;
A
#
# COMPACT_ATOMS: atom_id res chain seq x y z
N MET A 1 -0.46 -18.93 -19.85
CA MET A 1 -1.40 -17.87 -19.40
C MET A 1 -0.79 -16.50 -19.58
N LEU A 2 -1.61 -15.49 -19.91
CA LEU A 2 -1.10 -14.12 -20.00
C LEU A 2 -0.78 -13.55 -18.61
N ALA A 3 0.38 -12.89 -18.48
CA ALA A 3 0.83 -12.24 -17.25
C ALA A 3 1.58 -10.95 -17.55
N LEU A 4 1.41 -9.93 -16.70
CA LEU A 4 2.19 -8.70 -16.74
C LEU A 4 3.41 -8.84 -15.84
N GLN A 5 4.58 -8.94 -16.46
CA GLN A 5 5.86 -9.21 -15.79
C GLN A 5 6.83 -8.04 -15.88
N ILE A 6 7.58 -7.84 -14.82
CA ILE A 6 8.82 -7.05 -14.87
C ILE A 6 9.96 -8.00 -15.25
N VAL A 7 10.65 -7.64 -16.34
CA VAL A 7 11.78 -8.41 -16.85
C VAL A 7 13.11 -7.72 -16.51
N GLU A 8 14.14 -8.52 -16.26
CA GLU A 8 15.50 -8.01 -16.10
C GLU A 8 16.09 -7.72 -17.48
N SER A 9 16.36 -6.45 -17.78
CA SER A 9 16.94 -6.04 -19.06
C SER A 9 17.63 -4.66 -18.95
N VAL A 10 18.94 -4.66 -18.99
CA VAL A 10 19.73 -3.41 -18.95
C VAL A 10 19.36 -2.46 -20.09
N PRO A 11 19.26 -2.90 -21.38
CA PRO A 11 18.88 -1.98 -22.46
C PRO A 11 17.51 -1.34 -22.24
N ARG A 12 16.47 -2.13 -21.82
CA ARG A 12 15.13 -1.60 -21.54
C ARG A 12 15.12 -0.63 -20.36
N TYR A 13 15.90 -0.94 -19.31
CA TYR A 13 16.07 -0.03 -18.17
C TYR A 13 16.65 1.32 -18.61
N LEU A 14 17.69 1.32 -19.42
CA LEU A 14 18.31 2.55 -19.93
C LEU A 14 17.35 3.37 -20.79
N VAL A 15 16.63 2.72 -21.70
CA VAL A 15 15.60 3.36 -22.53
C VAL A 15 14.50 3.97 -21.66
N ALA A 16 13.95 3.21 -20.73
CA ALA A 16 12.91 3.68 -19.82
C ALA A 16 13.40 4.85 -18.96
N LYS A 17 14.64 4.79 -18.44
CA LYS A 17 15.24 5.85 -17.63
C LYS A 17 15.48 7.15 -18.42
N ALA A 18 15.91 7.03 -19.67
CA ALA A 18 16.21 8.18 -20.54
C ALA A 18 14.93 8.87 -21.06
N LEU A 19 13.96 8.09 -21.52
CA LEU A 19 12.80 8.60 -22.24
C LEU A 19 11.52 8.66 -21.41
N GLY A 20 11.36 7.84 -20.37
CA GLY A 20 10.12 7.67 -19.65
C GLY A 20 9.63 8.94 -18.95
N ARG A 21 10.53 9.82 -18.50
CA ARG A 21 10.16 11.12 -17.91
C ARG A 21 9.50 12.07 -18.90
N VAL A 22 9.88 12.00 -20.17
CA VAL A 22 9.34 12.86 -21.26
C VAL A 22 8.14 12.20 -21.93
N ARG A 23 8.17 10.87 -22.08
CA ARG A 23 7.10 10.06 -22.68
C ARG A 23 6.74 8.90 -21.75
N PRO A 24 5.84 9.09 -20.78
CA PRO A 24 5.50 8.06 -19.80
C PRO A 24 5.04 6.72 -20.41
N ALA A 25 4.39 6.74 -21.58
CA ALA A 25 4.01 5.53 -22.30
C ALA A 25 5.17 4.57 -22.60
N VAL A 26 6.42 5.05 -22.62
CA VAL A 26 7.62 4.21 -22.77
C VAL A 26 7.72 3.13 -21.70
N TYR A 27 7.23 3.40 -20.50
CA TYR A 27 7.25 2.44 -19.40
C TYR A 27 6.39 1.20 -19.66
N TRP A 28 5.30 1.31 -20.47
CA TRP A 28 4.32 0.23 -20.69
C TRP A 28 3.95 -0.06 -22.14
N ASN A 29 4.59 0.59 -23.12
CA ASN A 29 4.33 0.34 -24.55
C ASN A 29 5.25 -0.74 -25.17
N GLY A 30 5.94 -1.54 -24.35
CA GLY A 30 6.86 -2.58 -24.79
C GLY A 30 8.33 -2.18 -24.82
N TRP A 31 8.67 -0.90 -24.62
CA TRP A 31 10.07 -0.43 -24.52
C TRP A 31 10.63 -0.49 -23.07
N GLY A 32 9.75 -0.41 -22.07
CA GLY A 32 10.12 -0.51 -20.67
C GLY A 32 10.30 -1.93 -20.17
N LEU A 33 10.46 -2.07 -18.85
CA LEU A 33 10.65 -3.36 -18.18
C LEU A 33 9.35 -4.16 -18.05
N LEU A 34 8.18 -3.48 -18.08
CA LEU A 34 6.87 -4.14 -18.04
C LEU A 34 6.56 -4.78 -19.38
N GLN A 35 6.25 -6.09 -19.35
CA GLN A 35 5.95 -6.89 -20.52
C GLN A 35 4.71 -7.75 -20.29
N LEU A 36 3.75 -7.72 -21.22
CA LEU A 36 2.68 -8.72 -21.28
C LEU A 36 3.24 -9.97 -21.98
N ARG A 37 3.24 -11.11 -21.29
CA ARG A 37 3.85 -12.36 -21.76
C ARG A 37 2.90 -13.52 -21.58
N ASP A 38 3.01 -14.50 -22.46
CA ASP A 38 2.46 -15.83 -22.22
C ASP A 38 3.48 -16.65 -21.40
N VAL A 39 3.06 -17.10 -20.24
CA VAL A 39 3.91 -17.80 -19.26
C VAL A 39 3.21 -19.09 -18.77
N PRO A 40 3.95 -20.12 -18.36
CA PRO A 40 3.35 -21.26 -17.69
C PRO A 40 2.72 -20.85 -16.37
N GLU A 41 1.75 -21.60 -15.88
CA GLU A 41 1.24 -21.44 -14.52
C GLU A 41 2.32 -21.76 -13.49
N PRO A 42 2.42 -20.98 -12.39
CA PRO A 42 3.36 -21.29 -11.31
C PRO A 42 3.06 -22.68 -10.71
N ARG A 43 4.08 -23.48 -10.47
CA ARG A 43 3.93 -24.76 -9.79
C ARG A 43 3.79 -24.55 -8.28
N LEU A 44 3.06 -25.44 -7.59
CA LEU A 44 3.06 -25.46 -6.12
C LEU A 44 4.47 -25.78 -5.62
N PRO A 45 5.12 -24.92 -4.82
CA PRO A 45 6.47 -25.17 -4.30
C PRO A 45 6.57 -26.42 -3.42
N ASN A 46 5.52 -26.73 -2.66
CA ASN A 46 5.40 -27.94 -1.86
C ASN A 46 3.92 -28.21 -1.48
N ALA A 47 3.69 -29.25 -0.67
CA ALA A 47 2.35 -29.69 -0.27
C ALA A 47 1.55 -28.68 0.59
N GLU A 48 2.16 -27.63 1.13
CA GLU A 48 1.51 -26.59 1.95
C GLU A 48 1.05 -25.39 1.13
N TRP A 49 1.23 -25.40 -0.19
CA TRP A 49 0.86 -24.29 -1.08
C TRP A 49 -0.46 -24.55 -1.77
N VAL A 50 -1.08 -23.46 -2.20
CA VAL A 50 -2.40 -23.42 -2.85
C VAL A 50 -2.27 -22.64 -4.14
N ARG A 51 -2.95 -23.10 -5.20
CA ARG A 51 -3.15 -22.32 -6.41
C ARG A 51 -4.41 -21.48 -6.26
N ILE A 52 -4.30 -20.23 -6.58
CA ILE A 52 -5.40 -19.25 -6.53
C ILE A 52 -5.68 -18.77 -7.94
N GLY A 53 -6.93 -18.87 -8.38
CA GLY A 53 -7.42 -18.16 -9.55
C GLY A 53 -7.77 -16.73 -9.17
N THR A 54 -7.15 -15.76 -9.82
CA THR A 54 -7.40 -14.34 -9.58
C THR A 54 -8.80 -13.96 -10.00
N ARG A 55 -9.56 -13.24 -9.16
CA ARG A 55 -10.85 -12.62 -9.49
C ARG A 55 -10.67 -11.12 -9.73
N LEU A 56 -10.12 -10.41 -8.74
CA LEU A 56 -9.70 -9.01 -8.89
C LEU A 56 -8.28 -8.85 -8.35
N SER A 57 -7.50 -8.00 -9.01
CA SER A 57 -6.19 -7.56 -8.50
C SER A 57 -6.04 -6.05 -8.59
N GLY A 58 -5.74 -5.42 -7.46
CA GLY A 58 -5.54 -3.99 -7.37
C GLY A 58 -4.28 -3.50 -8.10
N ILE A 59 -4.31 -2.24 -8.53
CA ILE A 59 -3.14 -1.53 -9.01
C ILE A 59 -2.64 -0.63 -7.88
N CYS A 60 -1.47 -0.96 -7.32
CA CYS A 60 -0.86 -0.24 -6.22
C CYS A 60 0.08 0.87 -6.71
N GLY A 61 0.26 1.90 -5.88
CA GLY A 61 1.29 2.91 -6.12
C GLY A 61 2.71 2.34 -6.17
N SER A 62 2.98 1.23 -5.45
CA SER A 62 4.26 0.53 -5.49
C SER A 62 4.52 -0.15 -6.84
N ASP A 63 3.50 -0.74 -7.48
CA ASP A 63 3.61 -1.30 -8.82
C ASP A 63 3.99 -0.20 -9.83
N ILE A 64 3.30 0.95 -9.75
CA ILE A 64 3.61 2.12 -10.58
C ILE A 64 5.05 2.60 -10.31
N GLY A 65 5.47 2.62 -9.04
CA GLY A 65 6.84 2.99 -8.66
C GLY A 65 7.91 2.08 -9.30
N VAL A 66 7.67 0.78 -9.36
CA VAL A 66 8.56 -0.19 -10.04
C VAL A 66 8.54 0.02 -11.54
N ILE A 67 7.36 0.11 -12.15
CA ILE A 67 7.19 0.30 -13.60
C ILE A 67 7.88 1.57 -14.09
N THR A 68 7.73 2.68 -13.33
CA THR A 68 8.25 4.01 -13.67
C THR A 68 9.66 4.28 -13.14
N LEU A 69 10.32 3.27 -12.57
CA LEU A 69 11.68 3.36 -12.01
C LEU A 69 11.84 4.38 -10.87
N HIS A 70 10.78 4.60 -10.09
CA HIS A 70 10.79 5.44 -8.89
C HIS A 70 10.96 4.62 -7.60
N ALA A 71 10.87 3.28 -7.67
CA ALA A 71 11.17 2.42 -6.54
C ALA A 71 12.65 2.49 -6.17
N SER A 72 12.95 2.43 -4.87
CA SER A 72 14.33 2.42 -4.39
C SER A 72 15.07 1.17 -4.87
N THR A 73 16.22 1.36 -5.51
CA THR A 73 17.10 0.26 -5.96
C THR A 73 17.70 -0.53 -4.80
N THR A 74 17.68 0.01 -3.57
CA THR A 74 18.11 -0.67 -2.35
C THR A 74 17.31 -1.95 -2.09
N THR A 75 16.06 -2.02 -2.56
CA THR A 75 15.21 -3.21 -2.43
C THR A 75 15.46 -4.29 -3.48
N SER A 76 16.33 -4.04 -4.47
CA SER A 76 16.62 -4.98 -5.56
C SER A 76 17.07 -6.39 -5.11
N PRO A 77 17.81 -6.59 -3.99
CA PRO A 77 18.11 -7.92 -3.49
C PRO A 77 16.90 -8.69 -2.95
N LEU A 78 15.77 -8.03 -2.73
CA LEU A 78 14.53 -8.59 -2.17
C LEU A 78 13.50 -8.91 -3.25
N VAL A 79 13.93 -9.07 -4.50
CA VAL A 79 13.11 -9.48 -5.64
C VAL A 79 13.84 -10.53 -6.47
N SER A 80 13.13 -11.28 -7.30
CA SER A 80 13.72 -12.22 -8.26
C SER A 80 13.02 -12.14 -9.61
N PHE A 81 13.77 -11.82 -10.65
CA PHE A 81 13.26 -11.66 -12.02
C PHE A 81 13.16 -12.99 -12.80
N PRO A 82 12.26 -13.07 -13.81
CA PRO A 82 11.14 -12.17 -14.02
C PRO A 82 10.05 -12.40 -12.99
N PHE A 83 9.32 -11.37 -12.54
CA PHE A 83 8.21 -11.54 -11.63
C PHE A 83 6.93 -10.91 -12.18
N THR A 84 5.81 -11.57 -11.90
CA THR A 84 4.47 -11.07 -12.23
C THR A 84 4.02 -10.10 -11.15
N LEU A 85 3.57 -8.90 -11.52
CA LEU A 85 3.07 -7.88 -10.60
C LEU A 85 1.71 -8.23 -9.96
N GLY A 86 1.29 -7.41 -9.02
CA GLY A 86 0.00 -7.49 -8.33
C GLY A 86 0.08 -8.27 -7.02
N HIS A 87 -0.22 -7.58 -5.94
CA HIS A 87 -0.16 -8.10 -4.57
C HIS A 87 -1.42 -7.78 -3.75
N GLU A 88 -2.33 -6.96 -4.25
CA GLU A 88 -3.64 -6.70 -3.67
C GLU A 88 -4.67 -7.59 -4.37
N ILE A 89 -5.00 -8.75 -3.79
CA ILE A 89 -5.65 -9.82 -4.54
C ILE A 89 -6.84 -10.39 -3.76
N VAL A 90 -7.98 -10.52 -4.43
CA VAL A 90 -9.04 -11.47 -4.09
C VAL A 90 -9.11 -12.53 -5.18
N GLY A 91 -9.18 -13.78 -4.77
CA GLY A 91 -9.21 -14.92 -5.68
C GLY A 91 -10.00 -16.09 -5.10
N GLU A 92 -9.94 -17.19 -5.81
CA GLU A 92 -10.62 -18.43 -5.49
C GLU A 92 -9.64 -19.58 -5.52
N VAL A 93 -9.70 -20.45 -4.53
CA VAL A 93 -8.85 -21.66 -4.47
C VAL A 93 -9.18 -22.58 -5.63
N THR A 94 -8.19 -22.92 -6.46
CA THR A 94 -8.34 -23.81 -7.63
C THR A 94 -7.60 -25.13 -7.49
N GLU A 95 -6.56 -25.20 -6.64
CA GLU A 95 -5.80 -26.41 -6.36
C GLU A 95 -5.26 -26.34 -4.93
N LEU A 96 -5.33 -27.44 -4.21
CA LEU A 96 -4.80 -27.58 -2.86
C LEU A 96 -3.60 -28.52 -2.87
N GLY A 97 -2.51 -28.11 -2.26
CA GLY A 97 -1.42 -29.03 -1.92
C GLY A 97 -1.88 -30.05 -0.87
N ALA A 98 -1.26 -31.25 -0.88
CA ALA A 98 -1.72 -32.39 -0.09
C ALA A 98 -1.69 -32.19 1.45
N ALA A 99 -0.96 -31.19 1.94
CA ALA A 99 -0.89 -30.85 3.38
C ALA A 99 -1.73 -29.63 3.76
N VAL A 100 -2.58 -29.12 2.84
CA VAL A 100 -3.44 -27.97 3.11
C VAL A 100 -4.75 -28.43 3.73
N GLU A 101 -5.02 -27.95 4.92
CA GLU A 101 -6.27 -28.14 5.66
C GLU A 101 -6.98 -26.81 5.88
N GLY A 102 -8.31 -26.85 6.09
CA GLY A 102 -9.12 -25.67 6.42
C GLY A 102 -9.54 -24.81 5.23
N PHE A 103 -9.21 -25.21 4.00
CA PHE A 103 -9.65 -24.58 2.77
C PHE A 103 -10.27 -25.58 1.80
N ALA A 104 -11.13 -25.12 0.91
CA ALA A 104 -11.78 -25.91 -0.11
C ALA A 104 -11.62 -25.29 -1.50
N ILE A 105 -11.64 -26.13 -2.55
CA ILE A 105 -11.68 -25.67 -3.95
C ILE A 105 -12.99 -24.87 -4.12
N GLY A 106 -12.89 -23.73 -4.82
CA GLY A 106 -13.99 -22.78 -5.00
C GLY A 106 -14.11 -21.74 -3.87
N GLN A 107 -13.40 -21.91 -2.75
CA GLN A 107 -13.45 -20.96 -1.65
C GLN A 107 -12.82 -19.63 -2.01
N ARG A 108 -13.51 -18.51 -1.75
CA ARG A 108 -12.97 -17.16 -1.93
C ARG A 108 -11.99 -16.82 -0.82
N VAL A 109 -10.85 -16.25 -1.21
CA VAL A 109 -9.79 -15.85 -0.29
C VAL A 109 -9.19 -14.50 -0.71
N VAL A 110 -8.74 -13.73 0.28
CA VAL A 110 -7.73 -12.69 0.09
C VAL A 110 -6.39 -13.21 0.59
N VAL A 111 -5.32 -12.62 0.10
CA VAL A 111 -3.98 -13.13 0.38
C VAL A 111 -3.17 -12.08 1.12
N ASN A 112 -2.52 -12.49 2.21
CA ASN A 112 -1.40 -11.76 2.79
C ASN A 112 -0.17 -12.05 1.92
N PRO A 113 0.28 -11.15 1.06
CA PRO A 113 1.31 -11.47 0.08
C PRO A 113 2.72 -11.61 0.67
N LEU A 114 2.98 -11.29 1.95
CA LEU A 114 4.31 -11.38 2.55
C LEU A 114 4.86 -12.80 2.55
N LEU A 115 6.09 -12.94 2.04
CA LEU A 115 6.82 -14.21 1.97
C LEU A 115 7.81 -14.33 3.15
N GLY A 116 7.28 -14.30 4.38
CA GLY A 116 8.05 -14.48 5.60
C GLY A 116 8.53 -15.91 5.83
N CYS A 117 9.15 -16.19 6.99
CA CYS A 117 9.77 -17.48 7.31
C CYS A 117 8.85 -18.68 7.06
N VAL A 118 7.57 -18.62 7.46
CA VAL A 118 6.63 -19.75 7.31
C VAL A 118 6.43 -20.09 5.83
N ALA A 119 6.07 -19.09 5.00
CA ALA A 119 5.89 -19.30 3.56
C ALA A 119 7.18 -19.77 2.85
N ARG A 120 8.35 -19.49 3.43
CA ARG A 120 9.66 -19.91 2.94
C ARG A 120 10.12 -21.27 3.44
N GLY A 121 9.26 -21.99 4.19
CA GLY A 121 9.53 -23.35 4.66
C GLY A 121 10.44 -23.44 5.89
N PHE A 122 10.67 -22.35 6.62
CA PHE A 122 11.43 -22.40 7.86
C PHE A 122 10.54 -22.85 9.02
N ARG A 123 11.00 -23.84 9.79
CA ARG A 123 10.39 -24.25 11.05
C ARG A 123 10.81 -23.34 12.20
N ASP A 124 12.07 -22.91 12.21
CA ASP A 124 12.64 -21.94 13.12
C ASP A 124 12.44 -20.51 12.56
N LEU A 125 11.63 -19.75 13.21
CA LEU A 125 11.33 -18.38 12.78
C LEU A 125 12.49 -17.43 13.13
N CYS A 126 12.77 -16.46 12.26
CA CYS A 126 13.64 -15.36 12.64
C CYS A 126 12.99 -14.51 13.74
N VAL A 127 13.79 -13.73 14.47
CA VAL A 127 13.33 -12.94 15.61
C VAL A 127 12.13 -12.03 15.28
N GLU A 128 12.06 -11.49 14.08
CA GLU A 128 10.95 -10.61 13.68
C GLU A 128 9.67 -11.41 13.40
N CYS A 129 9.77 -12.52 12.66
CA CYS A 129 8.62 -13.39 12.42
C CYS A 129 8.08 -14.02 13.71
N ALA A 130 8.95 -14.39 14.65
CA ALA A 130 8.56 -14.90 15.96
C ALA A 130 7.81 -13.87 16.81
N ARG A 131 8.00 -12.57 16.55
CA ARG A 131 7.27 -11.46 17.18
C ARG A 131 5.96 -11.10 16.46
N GLY A 132 5.56 -11.84 15.42
CA GLY A 132 4.40 -11.51 14.58
C GLY A 132 4.66 -10.35 13.61
N MET A 133 5.93 -10.10 13.24
CA MET A 133 6.35 -9.03 12.34
C MET A 133 6.94 -9.57 11.02
N PRO A 134 6.17 -10.33 10.22
CA PRO A 134 6.67 -10.91 8.97
C PRO A 134 7.07 -9.85 7.93
N ASN A 135 6.53 -8.64 8.02
CA ASN A 135 6.92 -7.50 7.20
C ASN A 135 8.39 -7.08 7.39
N ARG A 136 9.02 -7.48 8.48
CA ARG A 136 10.43 -7.24 8.79
C ARG A 136 11.27 -8.51 8.77
N CYS A 137 10.79 -9.57 8.09
CA CYS A 137 11.48 -10.85 8.02
C CYS A 137 12.94 -10.68 7.60
N LEU A 138 13.86 -11.35 8.29
CA LEU A 138 15.30 -11.29 7.99
C LEU A 138 15.71 -12.27 6.88
N ARG A 139 14.80 -13.14 6.41
CA ARG A 139 15.10 -14.26 5.51
C ARG A 139 14.36 -14.17 4.16
N PHE A 140 14.06 -12.98 3.64
CA PHE A 140 13.37 -12.80 2.35
C PHE A 140 14.14 -13.34 1.13
N ARG A 141 15.40 -13.71 1.29
CA ARG A 141 16.27 -14.23 0.23
C ARG A 141 16.55 -15.72 0.36
N GLU A 142 16.14 -16.36 1.45
CA GLU A 142 16.47 -17.72 1.83
C GLU A 142 15.23 -18.63 1.73
N GLY A 143 15.43 -19.93 1.92
CA GLY A 143 14.35 -20.91 1.98
C GLY A 143 14.05 -21.59 0.65
N THR A 144 12.85 -22.15 0.52
CA THR A 144 12.46 -23.05 -0.57
C THR A 144 12.01 -22.35 -1.86
N ILE A 145 11.83 -21.04 -1.82
CA ILE A 145 11.43 -20.22 -2.96
C ILE A 145 12.48 -19.14 -3.25
N ALA A 146 12.48 -18.63 -4.47
CA ALA A 146 13.41 -17.59 -4.91
C ALA A 146 13.32 -16.33 -4.04
N PRO A 147 14.36 -15.47 -4.00
CA PRO A 147 14.30 -14.19 -3.32
C PRO A 147 13.04 -13.38 -3.67
N GLY A 148 12.39 -12.82 -2.66
CA GLY A 148 11.16 -12.03 -2.83
C GLY A 148 10.56 -11.70 -1.48
N MET A 149 10.22 -10.43 -1.25
CA MET A 149 9.60 -10.03 0.01
C MET A 149 8.10 -10.35 0.04
N MET A 150 7.46 -10.43 -1.13
CA MET A 150 6.03 -10.71 -1.25
C MET A 150 5.69 -11.31 -2.62
N ILE A 151 4.51 -11.91 -2.73
CA ILE A 151 3.85 -12.25 -3.99
C ILE A 151 3.76 -10.97 -4.82
N GLY A 152 3.99 -11.06 -6.13
CA GLY A 152 4.12 -9.86 -6.97
C GLY A 152 5.56 -9.35 -7.13
N PHE A 153 6.53 -9.94 -6.38
CA PHE A 153 7.96 -9.62 -6.44
C PHE A 153 8.86 -10.87 -6.36
N CYS A 154 8.27 -12.06 -6.43
CA CYS A 154 8.97 -13.34 -6.44
C CYS A 154 8.62 -14.10 -7.73
N ARG A 155 9.63 -14.60 -8.45
CA ARG A 155 9.43 -15.31 -9.72
C ARG A 155 8.69 -16.63 -9.56
N ASP A 156 8.78 -17.27 -8.39
CA ASP A 156 8.22 -18.62 -8.19
C ASP A 156 6.73 -18.59 -7.80
N THR A 157 6.21 -17.44 -7.36
CA THR A 157 4.83 -17.34 -6.88
C THR A 157 3.84 -16.87 -7.92
N GLY A 158 4.32 -16.19 -8.97
CA GLY A 158 3.43 -15.39 -9.80
C GLY A 158 2.96 -14.13 -9.07
N GLY A 159 1.82 -13.60 -9.46
CA GLY A 159 1.20 -12.41 -8.87
C GLY A 159 -0.19 -12.15 -9.45
N GLY A 160 -0.92 -11.24 -8.85
CA GLY A 160 -2.32 -10.96 -9.19
C GLY A 160 -2.56 -10.37 -10.58
N TRP A 161 -1.52 -9.89 -11.27
CA TRP A 161 -1.65 -9.45 -12.66
C TRP A 161 -1.46 -10.61 -13.64
N SER A 162 -2.05 -11.74 -13.27
CA SER A 162 -2.22 -12.94 -14.07
C SER A 162 -3.47 -13.71 -13.63
N PRO A 163 -4.02 -14.61 -14.46
CA PRO A 163 -5.21 -15.40 -14.11
C PRO A 163 -5.00 -16.35 -12.93
N SER A 164 -3.74 -16.71 -12.63
CA SER A 164 -3.40 -17.70 -11.60
C SER A 164 -2.05 -17.41 -10.97
N PHE A 165 -1.95 -17.66 -9.66
CA PHE A 165 -0.73 -17.55 -8.88
C PHE A 165 -0.75 -18.57 -7.73
N VAL A 166 0.33 -18.69 -6.96
CA VAL A 166 0.38 -19.59 -5.82
C VAL A 166 0.68 -18.84 -4.53
N ALA A 167 0.06 -19.29 -3.43
CA ALA A 167 0.25 -18.77 -2.09
C ALA A 167 0.41 -19.90 -1.08
N HIS A 168 1.17 -19.70 -0.02
CA HIS A 168 1.26 -20.65 1.09
C HIS A 168 -0.04 -20.57 1.92
N ARG A 169 -0.51 -21.71 2.47
CA ARG A 169 -1.75 -21.76 3.28
C ARG A 169 -1.83 -20.72 4.40
N SER A 170 -0.69 -20.37 5.01
CA SER A 170 -0.63 -19.36 6.07
C SER A 170 -0.87 -17.91 5.61
N GLN A 171 -0.90 -17.69 4.31
CA GLN A 171 -1.13 -16.37 3.71
C GLN A 171 -2.62 -16.14 3.38
N LEU A 172 -3.45 -17.17 3.46
CA LEU A 172 -4.84 -17.13 3.04
C LEU A 172 -5.75 -16.63 4.16
N VAL A 173 -6.66 -15.73 3.82
CA VAL A 173 -7.76 -15.28 4.69
C VAL A 173 -9.06 -15.51 3.95
N SER A 174 -9.95 -16.31 4.54
CA SER A 174 -11.26 -16.61 3.96
C SER A 174 -12.10 -15.34 3.83
N VAL A 175 -12.77 -15.17 2.69
CA VAL A 175 -13.68 -14.06 2.44
C VAL A 175 -15.09 -14.49 2.76
N PRO A 176 -15.77 -13.88 3.75
CA PRO A 176 -17.17 -14.14 4.02
C PRO A 176 -18.07 -13.83 2.81
N ASP A 177 -19.16 -14.59 2.63
CA ASP A 177 -20.09 -14.39 1.50
C ASP A 177 -20.73 -13.01 1.47
N ALA A 178 -20.86 -12.38 2.63
CA ALA A 178 -21.40 -11.03 2.78
C ALA A 178 -20.53 -9.93 2.17
N LEU A 179 -19.26 -10.21 1.86
CA LEU A 179 -18.35 -9.27 1.22
C LEU A 179 -18.33 -9.46 -0.29
N SER A 180 -18.44 -8.36 -1.03
CA SER A 180 -18.21 -8.34 -2.47
C SER A 180 -16.70 -8.50 -2.78
N ASP A 181 -16.37 -8.81 -4.04
CA ASP A 181 -14.97 -8.87 -4.47
C ASP A 181 -14.29 -7.49 -4.43
N GLU A 182 -15.07 -6.40 -4.63
CA GLU A 182 -14.60 -5.03 -4.51
C GLU A 182 -14.23 -4.65 -3.07
N GLU A 183 -14.98 -5.14 -2.09
CA GLU A 183 -14.62 -4.98 -0.69
C GLU A 183 -13.40 -5.84 -0.38
N ALA A 184 -13.40 -7.10 -0.80
CA ALA A 184 -12.36 -8.06 -0.49
C ALA A 184 -10.98 -7.67 -1.08
N VAL A 185 -10.91 -7.13 -2.32
CA VAL A 185 -9.65 -6.70 -2.92
C VAL A 185 -8.99 -5.54 -2.16
N LEU A 186 -9.78 -4.79 -1.39
CA LEU A 186 -9.28 -3.70 -0.54
C LEU A 186 -8.76 -4.19 0.82
N ALA A 187 -8.88 -5.46 1.15
CA ALA A 187 -8.40 -5.99 2.43
C ALA A 187 -6.89 -5.81 2.61
N GLU A 188 -6.10 -5.98 1.53
CA GLU A 188 -4.66 -5.77 1.59
C GLU A 188 -4.31 -4.30 1.86
N PRO A 189 -4.70 -3.31 1.02
CA PRO A 189 -4.34 -1.91 1.29
C PRO A 189 -5.00 -1.35 2.55
N PHE A 190 -6.16 -1.88 2.97
CA PHE A 190 -6.76 -1.52 4.26
C PHE A 190 -5.96 -2.10 5.44
N GLY A 191 -5.41 -3.31 5.28
CA GLY A 191 -4.47 -3.91 6.22
C GLY A 191 -3.20 -3.07 6.42
N VAL A 192 -2.68 -2.44 5.35
CA VAL A 192 -1.57 -1.47 5.44
C VAL A 192 -1.95 -0.26 6.31
N ALA A 193 -3.12 0.32 6.07
CA ALA A 193 -3.61 1.47 6.84
C ALA A 193 -3.88 1.09 8.31
N LEU A 194 -4.50 -0.06 8.57
CA LEU A 194 -4.73 -0.58 9.92
C LEU A 194 -3.42 -0.81 10.68
N HIS A 195 -2.41 -1.42 10.05
CA HIS A 195 -1.10 -1.60 10.65
C HIS A 195 -0.50 -0.25 11.08
N ALA A 196 -0.51 0.75 10.19
CA ALA A 196 0.01 2.08 10.48
C ALA A 196 -0.73 2.73 11.66
N VAL A 197 -2.07 2.65 11.69
CA VAL A 197 -2.93 3.23 12.72
C VAL A 197 -2.77 2.51 14.05
N LEU A 198 -2.84 1.18 14.10
CA LEU A 198 -2.79 0.41 15.35
C LEU A 198 -1.45 0.57 16.07
N ARG A 199 -0.36 0.71 15.33
CA ARG A 199 0.97 0.94 15.91
C ARG A 199 1.25 2.39 16.29
N ASN A 200 0.46 3.32 15.82
CA ASN A 200 0.62 4.75 16.07
C ASN A 200 -0.70 5.41 16.45
N ARG A 201 -1.55 4.67 17.17
CA ARG A 201 -2.91 5.12 17.51
C ARG A 201 -2.86 6.47 18.22
N PRO A 202 -3.53 7.48 17.68
CA PRO A 202 -3.65 8.78 18.34
C PRO A 202 -4.57 8.68 19.57
N SER A 203 -4.34 9.55 20.55
CA SER A 203 -5.30 9.78 21.64
C SER A 203 -6.52 10.54 21.11
N ASP A 204 -7.64 10.44 21.80
CA ASP A 204 -8.91 11.01 21.35
C ASP A 204 -8.92 12.56 21.33
N ASP A 205 -8.02 13.20 22.09
CA ASP A 205 -7.80 14.66 22.17
C ASP A 205 -6.77 15.18 21.14
N GLU A 206 -6.07 14.28 20.44
CA GLU A 206 -5.09 14.67 19.40
C GLU A 206 -5.75 15.19 18.15
N THR A 207 -5.05 16.08 17.44
CA THR A 207 -5.33 16.46 16.06
C THR A 207 -4.41 15.69 15.13
N VAL A 208 -5.00 14.94 14.22
CA VAL A 208 -4.32 14.12 13.22
C VAL A 208 -4.39 14.78 11.86
N LEU A 209 -3.29 14.77 11.12
CA LEU A 209 -3.26 15.15 9.72
C LEU A 209 -2.93 13.92 8.86
N VAL A 210 -3.80 13.60 7.90
CA VAL A 210 -3.50 12.64 6.83
C VAL A 210 -3.06 13.42 5.60
N LEU A 211 -1.79 13.32 5.24
CA LEU A 211 -1.25 13.93 4.03
C LEU A 211 -1.50 13.03 2.82
N GLY A 212 -2.37 13.53 1.92
CA GLY A 212 -2.73 12.86 0.68
C GLY A 212 -3.97 11.98 0.79
N ALA A 213 -5.02 12.34 0.05
CA ALA A 213 -6.27 11.59 -0.09
C ALA A 213 -6.24 10.63 -1.30
N GLY A 214 -5.13 9.94 -1.53
CA GLY A 214 -5.08 8.73 -2.34
C GLY A 214 -5.66 7.55 -1.58
N ILE A 215 -5.68 6.35 -2.20
CA ILE A 215 -6.30 5.16 -1.58
C ILE A 215 -5.77 4.90 -0.16
N ILE A 216 -4.45 4.96 0.08
CA ILE A 216 -3.87 4.71 1.41
C ILE A 216 -4.29 5.80 2.42
N GLY A 217 -4.32 7.08 2.03
CA GLY A 217 -4.78 8.13 2.92
C GLY A 217 -6.26 8.02 3.26
N LEU A 218 -7.10 7.69 2.28
CA LEU A 218 -8.53 7.43 2.50
C LEU A 218 -8.74 6.22 3.43
N LEU A 219 -8.00 5.14 3.20
CA LEU A 219 -8.06 3.96 4.07
C LEU A 219 -7.47 4.22 5.47
N THR A 220 -6.53 5.17 5.61
CA THR A 220 -6.03 5.61 6.93
C THR A 220 -7.11 6.33 7.71
N VAL A 221 -7.90 7.21 7.07
CA VAL A 221 -9.08 7.84 7.70
C VAL A 221 -10.10 6.77 8.11
N ALA A 222 -10.41 5.86 7.20
CA ALA A 222 -11.32 4.74 7.48
C ALA A 222 -10.84 3.87 8.65
N ALA A 223 -9.52 3.54 8.69
CA ALA A 223 -8.91 2.76 9.77
C ALA A 223 -9.03 3.48 11.12
N LEU A 224 -8.72 4.77 11.19
CA LEU A 224 -8.87 5.56 12.42
C LEU A 224 -10.31 5.48 12.96
N ARG A 225 -11.30 5.67 12.12
CA ARG A 225 -12.72 5.60 12.53
C ARG A 225 -13.14 4.17 12.87
N ALA A 226 -12.75 3.17 12.08
CA ALA A 226 -13.09 1.77 12.31
C ALA A 226 -12.54 1.21 13.63
N VAL A 227 -11.39 1.70 14.11
CA VAL A 227 -10.84 1.32 15.42
C VAL A 227 -11.36 2.19 16.57
N GLY A 228 -12.36 3.05 16.32
CA GLY A 228 -13.00 3.89 17.33
C GLY A 228 -12.17 5.10 17.79
N CYS A 229 -11.22 5.57 16.99
CA CYS A 229 -10.47 6.80 17.29
C CYS A 229 -11.35 8.04 17.13
N ARG A 230 -11.43 8.88 18.15
CA ARG A 230 -12.21 10.13 18.18
C ARG A 230 -11.36 11.39 17.96
N ALA A 231 -10.05 11.23 17.75
CA ALA A 231 -9.16 12.32 17.37
C ALA A 231 -9.74 13.14 16.20
N ARG A 232 -9.41 14.42 16.18
CA ARG A 232 -9.79 15.30 15.09
C ARG A 232 -8.95 15.00 13.85
N ILE A 233 -9.57 14.54 12.76
CA ILE A 233 -8.90 14.14 11.53
C ILE A 233 -8.99 15.23 10.47
N LEU A 234 -7.84 15.78 10.11
CA LEU A 234 -7.65 16.69 8.99
C LEU A 234 -7.04 15.91 7.81
N VAL A 235 -7.49 16.16 6.59
CA VAL A 235 -6.99 15.47 5.39
C VAL A 235 -6.58 16.49 4.33
N THR A 236 -5.45 16.27 3.67
CA THR A 236 -5.12 17.05 2.48
C THR A 236 -5.60 16.34 1.22
N ALA A 237 -6.38 17.01 0.38
CA ALA A 237 -6.87 16.49 -0.87
C ALA A 237 -6.55 17.43 -2.04
N ARG A 238 -6.05 16.86 -3.14
CA ARG A 238 -5.71 17.61 -4.35
C ARG A 238 -6.92 17.84 -5.25
N TYR A 239 -7.81 16.84 -5.32
CA TYR A 239 -8.94 16.82 -6.24
C TYR A 239 -10.28 16.81 -5.49
N PRO A 240 -11.38 17.37 -6.08
CA PRO A 240 -12.70 17.39 -5.44
C PRO A 240 -13.19 15.99 -5.02
N PHE A 241 -13.12 14.99 -5.92
CA PHE A 241 -13.57 13.65 -5.64
C PHE A 241 -12.82 12.99 -4.46
N GLN A 242 -11.54 13.32 -4.27
CA GLN A 242 -10.76 12.85 -3.12
C GLN A 242 -11.23 13.54 -1.82
N ALA A 243 -11.60 14.82 -1.90
CA ALA A 243 -12.11 15.56 -0.75
C ALA A 243 -13.47 15.00 -0.29
N GLU A 244 -14.36 14.73 -1.24
CA GLU A 244 -15.66 14.08 -0.98
C GLU A 244 -15.50 12.70 -0.36
N ALA A 245 -14.58 11.89 -0.91
CA ALA A 245 -14.29 10.58 -0.37
C ALA A 245 -13.74 10.64 1.07
N ALA A 246 -12.82 11.57 1.36
CA ALA A 246 -12.28 11.75 2.71
C ALA A 246 -13.37 12.18 3.71
N ALA A 247 -14.24 13.12 3.33
CA ALA A 247 -15.38 13.53 4.15
C ALA A 247 -16.35 12.38 4.42
N ARG A 248 -16.68 11.58 3.39
CA ARG A 248 -17.54 10.38 3.52
C ARG A 248 -16.96 9.35 4.49
N LEU A 249 -15.63 9.22 4.56
CA LEU A 249 -14.95 8.29 5.46
C LEU A 249 -14.75 8.85 6.88
N GLY A 250 -15.20 10.07 7.17
CA GLY A 250 -15.21 10.64 8.51
C GLY A 250 -14.04 11.59 8.81
N ALA A 251 -13.44 12.23 7.81
CA ALA A 251 -12.55 13.35 8.04
C ALA A 251 -13.34 14.57 8.58
N ASP A 252 -12.83 15.22 9.64
CA ASP A 252 -13.48 16.39 10.25
C ASP A 252 -13.27 17.68 9.43
N ALA A 253 -12.17 17.75 8.69
CA ALA A 253 -11.95 18.81 7.72
C ALA A 253 -11.04 18.36 6.59
N VAL A 254 -11.31 18.85 5.38
CA VAL A 254 -10.50 18.56 4.19
C VAL A 254 -9.89 19.84 3.66
N LEU A 255 -8.55 19.86 3.64
CA LEU A 255 -7.75 20.94 3.11
C LEU A 255 -7.48 20.71 1.62
N ARG A 256 -8.06 21.54 0.78
CA ARG A 256 -7.81 21.51 -0.67
C ARG A 256 -6.53 22.28 -0.98
N THR A 257 -5.41 21.60 -0.82
CA THR A 257 -4.13 22.27 -0.77
C THR A 257 -3.53 22.56 -2.13
N ARG A 258 -2.96 23.77 -2.18
CA ARG A 258 -1.75 24.03 -2.94
C ARG A 258 -0.55 23.84 -1.98
N PRO A 259 0.52 23.12 -2.40
CA PRO A 259 1.69 22.89 -1.55
C PRO A 259 2.28 24.21 -1.03
N GLY A 260 2.82 24.21 0.18
CA GLY A 260 3.57 25.32 0.74
C GLY A 260 2.86 26.14 1.78
N SER A 261 3.16 27.43 1.78
CA SER A 261 2.69 28.37 2.80
C SER A 261 1.16 28.45 2.94
N LEU A 262 0.41 28.11 1.89
CA LEU A 262 -1.05 28.06 1.95
C LEU A 262 -1.55 26.95 2.86
N LEU A 263 -0.98 25.75 2.75
CA LEU A 263 -1.27 24.64 3.67
C LEU A 263 -0.97 25.04 5.12
N TYR A 264 0.20 25.63 5.36
CA TYR A 264 0.61 26.00 6.71
C TYR A 264 -0.32 27.05 7.34
N ARG A 265 -0.76 28.05 6.57
CA ARG A 265 -1.71 29.06 7.05
C ARG A 265 -3.10 28.47 7.32
N GLU A 266 -3.57 27.57 6.47
CA GLU A 266 -4.86 26.93 6.65
C GLU A 266 -4.84 26.00 7.88
N LEU A 267 -3.78 25.21 8.07
CA LEU A 267 -3.57 24.41 9.28
C LEU A 267 -3.47 25.28 10.52
N ALA A 268 -2.72 26.38 10.46
CA ALA A 268 -2.58 27.29 11.59
C ALA A 268 -3.94 27.85 12.04
N ARG A 269 -4.83 28.18 11.10
CA ARG A 269 -6.20 28.63 11.42
C ARG A 269 -7.03 27.54 12.12
N LEU A 270 -6.81 26.28 11.74
CA LEU A 270 -7.56 25.15 12.30
C LEU A 270 -7.00 24.64 13.65
N THR A 271 -5.71 24.87 13.90
CA THR A 271 -5.00 24.33 15.08
C THR A 271 -4.56 25.41 16.07
N GLY A 272 -4.74 26.70 15.75
CA GLY A 272 -4.20 27.80 16.54
C GLY A 272 -2.68 27.98 16.43
N ALA A 273 -2.02 27.29 15.52
CA ALA A 273 -0.58 27.43 15.28
C ALA A 273 -0.22 28.81 14.74
N ARG A 274 1.04 29.20 14.89
CA ARG A 274 1.59 30.44 14.35
C ARG A 274 2.54 30.15 13.20
N VAL A 275 2.46 30.94 12.12
CA VAL A 275 3.28 30.78 10.92
C VAL A 275 4.19 31.99 10.74
N TYR A 276 5.48 31.73 10.72
CA TYR A 276 6.51 32.76 10.57
C TYR A 276 7.26 32.54 9.25
N ARG A 277 7.58 33.67 8.56
CA ARG A 277 8.45 33.63 7.41
C ARG A 277 9.90 33.76 7.86
N ALA A 278 10.73 32.77 7.57
CA ALA A 278 12.16 32.91 7.80
C ALA A 278 12.75 34.03 6.90
N ARG A 279 13.82 34.67 7.36
CA ARG A 279 14.52 35.69 6.55
C ARG A 279 15.06 35.10 5.25
N PHE A 280 15.63 33.92 5.37
CA PHE A 280 16.11 33.10 4.23
C PHE A 280 15.59 31.68 4.45
N GLY A 281 15.01 31.07 3.40
CA GLY A 281 14.55 29.70 3.47
C GLY A 281 13.05 29.52 3.68
N ARG A 282 12.70 28.54 4.53
CA ARG A 282 11.36 27.97 4.63
C ARG A 282 10.53 28.66 5.72
N TRP A 283 9.24 28.36 5.71
CA TRP A 283 8.31 28.80 6.72
C TRP A 283 8.48 27.99 8.00
N LEU A 284 8.42 28.65 9.15
CA LEU A 284 8.36 28.02 10.47
C LEU A 284 6.90 27.99 10.93
N VAL A 285 6.42 26.82 11.30
CA VAL A 285 5.10 26.65 11.95
C VAL A 285 5.37 26.33 13.42
N GLN A 286 4.87 27.15 14.31
CA GLN A 286 4.95 26.94 15.76
C GLN A 286 3.57 26.48 16.27
N GLY A 287 3.52 25.33 16.91
CA GLY A 287 2.31 24.54 17.13
C GLY A 287 2.10 23.58 15.97
N GLY A 288 0.86 23.28 15.64
CA GLY A 288 0.48 22.39 14.53
C GLY A 288 -0.31 21.18 15.00
N VAL A 289 -0.14 20.06 14.32
CA VAL A 289 -0.86 18.81 14.60
C VAL A 289 -0.01 17.84 15.43
N ASP A 290 -0.66 16.95 16.16
CA ASP A 290 -0.01 15.98 17.06
C ASP A 290 0.60 14.83 16.28
N THR A 291 -0.16 14.27 15.35
CA THR A 291 0.24 13.11 14.54
C THR A 291 -0.01 13.39 13.06
N VAL A 292 0.99 13.14 12.23
CA VAL A 292 0.88 13.19 10.77
C VAL A 292 1.06 11.79 10.18
N PHE A 293 0.10 11.32 9.40
CA PHE A 293 0.28 10.15 8.53
C PHE A 293 0.61 10.66 7.12
N ASP A 294 1.87 10.52 6.70
CA ASP A 294 2.28 10.84 5.32
C ASP A 294 1.99 9.62 4.43
N CYS A 295 0.87 9.68 3.69
CA CYS A 295 0.43 8.67 2.75
C CYS A 295 0.88 8.93 1.30
N VAL A 296 1.80 9.89 1.10
CA VAL A 296 2.34 10.28 -0.21
C VAL A 296 3.78 9.84 -0.40
N GLY A 297 4.66 10.09 0.59
CA GLY A 297 6.07 9.69 0.56
C GLY A 297 6.94 10.49 -0.42
N SER A 298 6.53 11.68 -0.84
CA SER A 298 7.35 12.57 -1.67
C SER A 298 8.25 13.46 -0.82
N SER A 299 9.35 13.98 -1.40
CA SER A 299 10.19 14.99 -0.73
C SER A 299 9.36 16.16 -0.19
N ARG A 300 8.32 16.53 -0.92
CA ARG A 300 7.45 17.63 -0.53
C ARG A 300 6.54 17.25 0.64
N SER A 301 5.91 16.08 0.62
CA SER A 301 5.02 15.65 1.71
C SER A 301 5.80 15.41 3.00
N VAL A 302 6.98 14.81 2.92
CA VAL A 302 7.89 14.65 4.08
C VAL A 302 8.26 16.02 4.66
N GLN A 303 8.61 17.00 3.80
CA GLN A 303 8.89 18.37 4.23
C GLN A 303 7.67 19.00 4.91
N ASP A 304 6.49 18.90 4.29
CA ASP A 304 5.27 19.48 4.84
C ASP A 304 4.87 18.80 6.16
N ALA A 305 5.01 17.45 6.24
CA ALA A 305 4.78 16.69 7.49
C ALA A 305 5.64 17.22 8.64
N LEU A 306 6.96 17.31 8.43
CA LEU A 306 7.88 17.83 9.43
C LEU A 306 7.58 19.28 9.82
N ALA A 307 7.19 20.13 8.84
CA ALA A 307 6.91 21.53 9.10
C ALA A 307 5.68 21.73 9.98
N VAL A 308 4.63 20.93 9.81
CA VAL A 308 3.33 21.13 10.46
C VAL A 308 3.12 20.31 11.73
N THR A 309 4.00 19.38 12.04
CA THR A 309 3.95 18.61 13.30
C THR A 309 4.39 19.49 14.46
N ARG A 310 3.64 19.51 15.55
CA ARG A 310 4.00 20.27 16.75
C ARG A 310 5.28 19.74 17.44
N ALA A 311 5.80 20.47 18.39
CA ALA A 311 6.88 19.99 19.25
C ALA A 311 6.44 18.72 20.02
N GLY A 312 7.30 17.70 20.06
CA GLY A 312 7.01 16.37 20.65
C GLY A 312 5.94 15.58 19.89
N GLY A 313 5.53 16.00 18.70
CA GLY A 313 4.60 15.26 17.86
C GLY A 313 5.30 14.20 16.99
N ARG A 314 4.54 13.47 16.19
CA ARG A 314 5.07 12.37 15.38
C ARG A 314 4.63 12.41 13.91
N VAL A 315 5.51 11.96 13.04
CA VAL A 315 5.26 11.70 11.61
C VAL A 315 5.34 10.20 11.38
N VAL A 316 4.28 9.62 10.83
CA VAL A 316 4.22 8.22 10.40
C VAL A 316 4.35 8.18 8.88
N LEU A 317 5.45 7.63 8.38
CA LEU A 317 5.69 7.46 6.95
C LEU A 317 5.02 6.16 6.48
N VAL A 318 3.89 6.29 5.80
CA VAL A 318 3.13 5.18 5.18
C VAL A 318 3.38 5.15 3.67
N GLY A 319 3.52 6.32 3.06
CA GLY A 319 3.94 6.47 1.67
C GLY A 319 5.39 6.06 1.46
N LEU A 320 5.71 5.54 0.27
CA LEU A 320 7.04 5.02 -0.06
C LEU A 320 8.06 6.16 -0.29
N ALA A 321 8.58 6.72 0.78
CA ALA A 321 9.60 7.78 0.75
C ALA A 321 10.99 7.18 0.49
N GLY A 322 11.26 6.73 -0.75
CA GLY A 322 12.50 6.03 -1.09
C GLY A 322 13.75 6.91 -1.09
N ASP A 323 13.65 8.12 -1.62
CA ASP A 323 14.80 9.05 -1.75
C ASP A 323 14.31 10.52 -1.69
N PRO A 324 13.88 11.02 -0.52
CA PRO A 324 13.43 12.39 -0.37
C PRO A 324 14.62 13.37 -0.40
N HIS A 325 14.59 14.29 -1.37
CA HIS A 325 15.64 15.31 -1.55
C HIS A 325 15.24 16.66 -0.97
N GLY A 326 16.23 17.39 -0.47
CA GLY A 326 16.07 18.78 -0.04
C GLY A 326 15.06 18.95 1.10
N VAL A 327 14.90 17.97 1.97
CA VAL A 327 14.08 18.03 3.19
C VAL A 327 14.85 18.75 4.29
N ASP A 328 14.19 19.65 4.99
CA ASP A 328 14.74 20.33 6.17
C ASP A 328 14.48 19.47 7.42
N TRP A 329 15.52 18.89 7.97
CA TRP A 329 15.46 18.02 9.15
C TRP A 329 15.48 18.79 10.49
N THR A 330 15.58 20.12 10.45
CA THR A 330 15.59 20.97 11.65
C THR A 330 14.46 20.66 12.64
N PRO A 331 13.21 20.39 12.20
CA PRO A 331 12.13 20.07 13.15
C PRO A 331 12.40 18.86 14.04
N ILE A 332 13.18 17.89 13.59
CA ILE A 332 13.48 16.67 14.36
C ILE A 332 14.24 17.03 15.65
N TRP A 333 15.35 17.75 15.51
CA TRP A 333 16.17 18.08 16.69
C TRP A 333 15.68 19.32 17.44
N LEU A 334 15.12 20.32 16.72
CA LEU A 334 14.68 21.58 17.32
C LEU A 334 13.36 21.43 18.09
N ARG A 335 12.46 20.58 17.62
CA ARG A 335 11.12 20.40 18.18
C ARG A 335 10.86 18.97 18.67
N GLU A 336 11.89 18.13 18.66
CA GLU A 336 11.80 16.72 19.10
C GLU A 336 10.69 15.94 18.38
N VAL A 337 10.54 16.18 17.04
CA VAL A 337 9.56 15.48 16.23
C VAL A 337 10.04 14.05 15.97
N GLU A 338 9.22 13.06 16.30
CA GLU A 338 9.51 11.66 15.98
C GLU A 338 9.14 11.34 14.54
N ILE A 339 9.96 10.50 13.85
CA ILE A 339 9.63 9.88 12.58
C ILE A 339 9.55 8.38 12.78
N ARG A 340 8.43 7.78 12.37
CA ARG A 340 8.19 6.34 12.41
C ARG A 340 7.85 5.81 11.03
N GLY A 341 8.56 4.78 10.56
CA GLY A 341 8.19 4.06 9.33
C GLY A 341 7.04 3.08 9.60
N SER A 342 6.15 2.90 8.63
CA SER A 342 5.14 1.86 8.60
C SER A 342 5.23 1.11 7.28
N MET A 343 5.42 -0.21 7.32
CA MET A 343 5.62 -1.05 6.13
C MET A 343 4.64 -2.21 6.15
N ALA A 344 3.81 -2.30 5.11
CA ALA A 344 2.89 -3.39 4.87
C ALA A 344 2.00 -3.73 6.09
N TYR A 345 2.01 -4.95 6.56
CA TYR A 345 1.10 -5.48 7.58
C TYR A 345 1.82 -6.51 8.47
N ALA A 346 1.37 -6.60 9.72
CA ALA A 346 1.89 -7.53 10.72
C ALA A 346 0.75 -8.04 11.59
N ASP A 347 1.08 -8.86 12.58
CA ASP A 347 0.11 -9.28 13.59
C ASP A 347 -0.12 -8.15 14.58
N GLU A 348 -1.37 -7.73 14.67
CA GLU A 348 -1.83 -6.66 15.55
C GLU A 348 -2.87 -7.17 16.54
N LEU A 349 -2.97 -6.48 17.67
CA LEU A 349 -4.01 -6.73 18.67
C LEU A 349 -5.15 -5.73 18.46
N LEU A 350 -6.34 -6.21 18.13
CA LEU A 350 -7.55 -5.40 18.01
C LEU A 350 -8.75 -6.14 18.58
N ASP A 351 -9.48 -5.48 19.50
CA ASP A 351 -10.65 -6.04 20.20
C ASP A 351 -10.35 -7.38 20.91
N GLY A 352 -9.13 -7.50 21.49
CA GLY A 352 -8.68 -8.72 22.18
C GLY A 352 -8.18 -9.84 21.26
N ILE A 353 -8.29 -9.70 19.94
CA ILE A 353 -7.86 -10.68 18.94
C ILE A 353 -6.48 -10.28 18.39
N ARG A 354 -5.51 -11.21 18.42
CA ARG A 354 -4.22 -11.06 17.75
C ARG A 354 -4.25 -11.79 16.42
N ALA A 355 -4.17 -11.04 15.33
CA ALA A 355 -4.16 -11.57 13.97
C ALA A 355 -3.47 -10.58 13.01
N SER A 356 -3.19 -11.01 11.78
CA SER A 356 -2.67 -10.10 10.77
C SER A 356 -3.62 -8.93 10.53
N SER A 357 -3.09 -7.75 10.24
CA SER A 357 -3.93 -6.58 9.95
C SER A 357 -4.83 -6.77 8.72
N ILE A 358 -4.48 -7.67 7.79
CA ILE A 358 -5.38 -8.07 6.68
C ILE A 358 -6.57 -8.89 7.20
N HIS A 359 -6.36 -9.79 8.16
CA HIS A 359 -7.46 -10.51 8.81
C HIS A 359 -8.41 -9.53 9.52
N HIS A 360 -7.86 -8.56 10.25
CA HIS A 360 -8.66 -7.50 10.86
C HIS A 360 -9.39 -6.65 9.81
N ALA A 361 -8.79 -6.39 8.65
CA ALA A 361 -9.43 -5.68 7.55
C ALA A 361 -10.69 -6.42 7.06
N VAL A 362 -10.55 -7.72 6.79
CA VAL A 362 -11.69 -8.56 6.39
C VAL A 362 -12.77 -8.58 7.48
N ARG A 363 -12.37 -8.77 8.75
CA ARG A 363 -13.30 -8.79 9.89
C ARG A 363 -14.07 -7.48 10.02
N LEU A 364 -13.39 -6.33 10.01
CA LEU A 364 -14.02 -5.01 10.17
C LEU A 364 -15.00 -4.69 9.03
N MET A 365 -14.69 -5.10 7.79
CA MET A 365 -15.60 -4.96 6.66
C MET A 365 -16.80 -5.91 6.80
N ALA A 366 -16.59 -7.18 7.21
CA ALA A 366 -17.67 -8.15 7.43
C ALA A 366 -18.60 -7.74 8.56
N GLU A 367 -18.08 -7.16 9.64
CA GLU A 367 -18.84 -6.58 10.75
C GLU A 367 -19.51 -5.23 10.39
N ARG A 368 -19.38 -4.76 9.15
CA ARG A 368 -19.91 -3.46 8.68
C ARG A 368 -19.46 -2.26 9.52
N ARG A 369 -18.32 -2.35 10.17
CA ARG A 369 -17.69 -1.21 10.85
C ARG A 369 -17.11 -0.21 9.86
N VAL A 370 -16.91 -0.62 8.61
CA VAL A 370 -16.47 0.20 7.48
C VAL A 370 -16.99 -0.39 6.17
N GLU A 371 -17.38 0.46 5.24
CA GLU A 371 -17.82 0.10 3.89
C GLU A 371 -16.84 0.73 2.88
N LEU A 372 -16.12 -0.09 2.12
CA LEU A 372 -15.02 0.37 1.27
C LEU A 372 -15.18 0.06 -0.22
N GLY A 373 -16.07 -0.86 -0.61
CA GLY A 373 -16.18 -1.35 -2.00
C GLY A 373 -16.35 -0.24 -3.04
N TRP A 374 -17.01 0.86 -2.68
CA TRP A 374 -17.20 2.02 -3.56
C TRP A 374 -15.90 2.78 -3.91
N LEU A 375 -14.79 2.51 -3.21
CA LEU A 375 -13.47 3.06 -3.55
C LEU A 375 -12.87 2.41 -4.80
N VAL A 376 -13.34 1.23 -5.21
CA VAL A 376 -12.98 0.60 -6.49
C VAL A 376 -13.77 1.30 -7.59
N THR A 377 -13.14 2.27 -8.24
CA THR A 377 -13.77 3.16 -9.22
C THR A 377 -13.60 2.71 -10.67
N HIS A 378 -12.55 1.91 -10.95
CA HIS A 378 -12.22 1.50 -12.32
C HIS A 378 -11.85 0.02 -12.38
N ARG A 379 -12.33 -0.66 -13.41
CA ARG A 379 -12.02 -2.07 -13.70
C ARG A 379 -11.53 -2.17 -15.14
N PHE A 380 -10.50 -2.97 -15.33
CA PHE A 380 -9.90 -3.22 -16.65
C PHE A 380 -9.67 -4.72 -16.83
N ALA A 381 -9.79 -5.22 -18.04
CA ALA A 381 -9.23 -6.51 -18.38
C ALA A 381 -7.69 -6.43 -18.37
N LEU A 382 -7.00 -7.55 -18.15
CA LEU A 382 -5.53 -7.55 -18.14
C LEU A 382 -4.93 -7.04 -19.45
N THR A 383 -5.60 -7.31 -20.59
CA THR A 383 -5.20 -6.86 -21.92
C THR A 383 -5.29 -5.34 -22.10
N GLU A 384 -6.09 -4.66 -21.29
CA GLU A 384 -6.26 -3.19 -21.27
C GLU A 384 -5.25 -2.49 -20.36
N TYR A 385 -4.17 -3.17 -19.98
CA TYR A 385 -3.19 -2.66 -18.99
C TYR A 385 -2.61 -1.30 -19.33
N ARG A 386 -2.47 -0.95 -20.61
CA ARG A 386 -1.96 0.36 -21.03
C ARG A 386 -2.92 1.47 -20.64
N GLU A 387 -4.19 1.30 -20.92
CA GLU A 387 -5.26 2.23 -20.54
C GLU A 387 -5.38 2.32 -19.02
N ALA A 388 -5.30 1.18 -18.32
CA ALA A 388 -5.29 1.14 -16.86
C ALA A 388 -4.14 1.97 -16.26
N LEU A 389 -2.91 1.82 -16.79
CA LEU A 389 -1.73 2.55 -16.32
C LEU A 389 -1.80 4.04 -16.66
N GLU A 390 -2.31 4.41 -17.83
CA GLU A 390 -2.58 5.80 -18.21
C GLU A 390 -3.62 6.43 -17.27
N THR A 391 -4.71 5.74 -16.99
CA THR A 391 -5.76 6.19 -16.07
C THR A 391 -5.23 6.43 -14.66
N VAL A 392 -4.47 5.49 -14.08
CA VAL A 392 -3.96 5.63 -12.71
C VAL A 392 -2.85 6.67 -12.59
N THR A 393 -2.15 6.98 -13.67
CA THR A 393 -1.13 8.04 -13.69
C THR A 393 -1.72 9.43 -13.95
N ALA A 394 -2.87 9.50 -14.64
CA ALA A 394 -3.61 10.73 -14.97
C ALA A 394 -4.71 11.06 -13.94
N LYS A 395 -4.51 10.81 -12.66
CA LYS A 395 -5.51 10.90 -11.57
C LYS A 395 -6.40 12.14 -11.59
N GLY A 396 -5.87 13.27 -12.02
CA GLY A 396 -6.61 14.56 -12.01
C GLY A 396 -7.77 14.62 -12.99
N SER A 397 -7.67 13.94 -14.12
CA SER A 397 -8.68 13.90 -15.19
C SER A 397 -9.53 12.62 -15.15
N SER A 398 -8.99 11.53 -14.63
CA SER A 398 -9.67 10.23 -14.61
C SER A 398 -10.63 10.04 -13.43
N GLY A 399 -10.45 10.78 -12.33
CA GLY A 399 -11.25 10.57 -11.11
C GLY A 399 -10.96 9.25 -10.38
N VAL A 400 -9.87 8.55 -10.71
CA VAL A 400 -9.55 7.24 -10.15
C VAL A 400 -9.15 7.34 -8.68
N ILE A 401 -9.81 6.52 -7.83
CA ILE A 401 -9.39 6.27 -6.44
C ILE A 401 -8.64 4.94 -6.40
N LYS A 402 -9.31 3.84 -6.78
CA LYS A 402 -8.70 2.52 -6.94
C LYS A 402 -9.10 1.92 -8.28
N ALA A 403 -8.10 1.44 -9.00
CA ALA A 403 -8.29 0.64 -10.21
C ALA A 403 -7.88 -0.81 -9.94
N VAL A 404 -8.57 -1.75 -10.59
CA VAL A 404 -8.32 -3.19 -10.49
C VAL A 404 -8.30 -3.83 -11.86
N PHE A 405 -7.50 -4.88 -12.03
CA PHE A 405 -7.67 -5.84 -13.10
C PHE A 405 -8.73 -6.87 -12.70
N ALA A 406 -9.67 -7.13 -13.58
CA ALA A 406 -10.74 -8.10 -13.41
C ALA A 406 -10.52 -9.30 -14.34
N PHE A 407 -10.64 -10.50 -13.78
CA PHE A 407 -10.53 -11.75 -14.51
C PHE A 407 -11.91 -12.41 -14.54
N VAL A 408 -12.50 -12.44 -15.73
CA VAL A 408 -13.78 -13.14 -15.98
C VAL A 408 -13.46 -14.63 -16.12
N ARG A 409 -14.20 -15.47 -15.43
CA ARG A 409 -14.21 -16.94 -15.63
C ARG A 409 -15.36 -17.34 -16.52
#